data_23cfcc6d061d1775b785e3765b69f8d9
#
_entry.id   23cfcc6d061d1775b785e3765b69f8d9
#
_cell.length_a   1.000
_cell.length_b   1.000
_cell.length_c   1.000
_cell.angle_alpha   90.00
_cell.angle_beta   90.00
_cell.angle_gamma   90.00
#
_symmetry.space_group_name_H-M   'P 1'
#
loop_
_entity.id
_entity.type
_entity.pdbx_description
1 polymer ?
#
loop_
_entity_poly.entity_id
_entity_poly.type
_entity_poly.pdbx_seq_one_letter_code
_entity_poly.pdbx_strand_id
1 'polypeptide(L)'
;MSAPADATTALKGKFPQVTDRPSGDLPAVNVPVADVIAVLKHLRAEGYDMLVDLTAIDWAEGASPRFTVVYHVLATAKGAYFRVATNCLNDAAPAVPSAVQIWPGANWHERECYDMFGIQFEGHPDLRRILMWDGYPYFPLRKEFPLAGIETVLPDVEIAAETKTKVIAAPMAGGPFVASSGEMNLTEAEPRAKDESWNERKEKPE
;
A
#
# COMPACT_ATOMS: atom_id res chain seq x y z
N MET A 1 6.19 -31.93 8.83
CA MET A 1 5.72 -30.56 8.53
C MET A 1 6.58 -29.64 9.40
N SER A 2 7.49 -28.90 8.80
CA SER A 2 8.35 -27.94 9.51
C SER A 2 7.48 -26.79 10.04
N ALA A 3 7.58 -26.48 11.33
CA ALA A 3 6.79 -25.41 11.93
C ALA A 3 7.24 -24.05 11.37
N PRO A 4 6.37 -23.02 11.34
CA PRO A 4 6.70 -21.69 10.82
C PRO A 4 7.95 -21.07 11.46
N ALA A 5 8.24 -21.38 12.73
CA ALA A 5 9.47 -20.95 13.43
C ALA A 5 10.75 -21.50 12.80
N ASP A 6 10.70 -22.69 12.17
CA ASP A 6 11.85 -23.28 11.51
C ASP A 6 12.26 -22.52 10.26
N ALA A 7 11.28 -21.99 9.48
CA ALA A 7 11.55 -21.23 8.27
C ALA A 7 12.29 -19.90 8.56
N THR A 8 11.89 -19.19 9.62
CA THR A 8 12.56 -17.96 10.05
C THR A 8 13.99 -18.23 10.51
N THR A 9 14.19 -19.29 11.29
CA THR A 9 15.52 -19.70 11.79
C THR A 9 16.43 -20.10 10.65
N ALA A 10 15.96 -20.90 9.71
CA ALA A 10 16.71 -21.31 8.52
C ALA A 10 17.11 -20.12 7.66
N LEU A 11 16.17 -19.17 7.47
CA LEU A 11 16.41 -17.95 6.71
C LEU A 11 17.52 -17.09 7.36
N LYS A 12 17.46 -16.86 8.68
CA LYS A 12 18.47 -16.11 9.43
C LYS A 12 19.84 -16.78 9.41
N GLY A 13 19.87 -18.09 9.41
CA GLY A 13 21.13 -18.86 9.26
C GLY A 13 21.81 -18.60 7.92
N LYS A 14 21.06 -18.36 6.86
CA LYS A 14 21.58 -18.07 5.51
C LYS A 14 21.81 -16.59 5.27
N PHE A 15 21.01 -15.74 5.86
CA PHE A 15 21.06 -14.28 5.73
C PHE A 15 21.17 -13.63 7.12
N PRO A 16 22.38 -13.44 7.64
CA PRO A 16 22.58 -12.98 9.02
C PRO A 16 22.02 -11.58 9.32
N GLN A 17 21.78 -10.75 8.30
CA GLN A 17 21.22 -9.41 8.42
C GLN A 17 19.69 -9.42 8.58
N VAL A 18 19.04 -10.55 8.35
CA VAL A 18 17.61 -10.71 8.52
C VAL A 18 17.27 -10.75 10.03
N THR A 19 16.30 -9.96 10.44
CA THR A 19 15.85 -9.88 11.83
C THR A 19 14.39 -10.27 11.96
N ASP A 20 13.99 -10.71 13.13
CA ASP A 20 12.59 -11.02 13.41
C ASP A 20 11.74 -9.75 13.34
N ARG A 21 10.56 -9.87 12.78
CA ARG A 21 9.53 -8.83 12.81
C ARG A 21 8.40 -9.26 13.73
N PRO A 22 8.01 -8.46 14.74
CA PRO A 22 6.83 -8.74 15.55
C PRO A 22 5.59 -8.90 14.68
N SER A 23 4.89 -10.00 14.84
CA SER A 23 3.70 -10.33 14.05
C SER A 23 2.80 -11.25 14.88
N GLY A 24 1.51 -10.95 14.94
CA GLY A 24 0.53 -11.72 15.70
C GLY A 24 -0.12 -12.87 14.93
N ASP A 25 0.08 -12.90 13.61
CA ASP A 25 -0.65 -13.78 12.68
C ASP A 25 0.26 -14.70 11.86
N LEU A 26 1.35 -14.18 11.30
CA LEU A 26 2.22 -14.91 10.37
C LEU A 26 3.69 -14.81 10.79
N PRO A 27 4.52 -15.82 10.48
CA PRO A 27 5.97 -15.68 10.62
C PRO A 27 6.43 -14.51 9.74
N ALA A 28 7.21 -13.61 10.34
CA ALA A 28 7.58 -12.36 9.69
C ALA A 28 9.05 -11.99 9.97
N VAL A 29 9.69 -11.39 8.97
CA VAL A 29 11.07 -10.91 9.07
C VAL A 29 11.21 -9.51 8.49
N ASN A 30 12.19 -8.76 9.02
CA ASN A 30 12.72 -7.56 8.39
C ASN A 30 13.99 -7.92 7.62
N VAL A 31 14.07 -7.45 6.40
CA VAL A 31 15.19 -7.70 5.48
C VAL A 31 15.76 -6.36 5.01
N PRO A 32 17.08 -6.15 5.07
CA PRO A 32 17.69 -4.98 4.45
C PRO A 32 17.35 -4.91 2.95
N VAL A 33 17.13 -3.72 2.42
CA VAL A 33 16.75 -3.54 1.01
C VAL A 33 17.76 -4.15 0.03
N ALA A 34 19.04 -4.13 0.38
CA ALA A 34 20.10 -4.72 -0.44
C ALA A 34 19.97 -6.26 -0.60
N ASP A 35 19.38 -6.92 0.40
CA ASP A 35 19.28 -8.39 0.45
C ASP A 35 17.87 -8.89 0.04
N VAL A 36 16.89 -8.01 -0.12
CA VAL A 36 15.48 -8.39 -0.28
C VAL A 36 15.28 -9.34 -1.47
N ILE A 37 15.87 -9.06 -2.62
CA ILE A 37 15.72 -9.92 -3.80
C ILE A 37 16.39 -11.29 -3.60
N ALA A 38 17.53 -11.35 -2.93
CA ALA A 38 18.19 -12.62 -2.63
C ALA A 38 17.33 -13.48 -1.68
N VAL A 39 16.75 -12.85 -0.66
CA VAL A 39 15.82 -13.51 0.29
C VAL A 39 14.56 -13.99 -0.42
N LEU A 40 13.92 -13.15 -1.24
CA LEU A 40 12.72 -13.52 -1.99
C LEU A 40 12.96 -14.66 -2.98
N LYS A 41 14.08 -14.65 -3.71
CA LYS A 41 14.52 -15.77 -4.57
C LYS A 41 14.72 -17.06 -3.77
N HIS A 42 15.34 -16.95 -2.59
CA HIS A 42 15.52 -18.11 -1.72
C HIS A 42 14.18 -18.67 -1.26
N LEU A 43 13.26 -17.85 -0.77
CA LEU A 43 11.92 -18.29 -0.39
C LEU A 43 11.19 -18.96 -1.56
N ARG A 44 11.31 -18.40 -2.77
CA ARG A 44 10.75 -19.01 -3.99
C ARG A 44 11.31 -20.43 -4.22
N ALA A 45 12.62 -20.62 -4.04
CA ALA A 45 13.29 -21.92 -4.17
C ALA A 45 12.85 -22.92 -3.07
N GLU A 46 12.53 -22.43 -1.86
CA GLU A 46 12.03 -23.24 -0.74
C GLU A 46 10.53 -23.62 -0.86
N GLY A 47 9.91 -23.23 -1.98
CA GLY A 47 8.54 -23.61 -2.29
C GLY A 47 7.47 -22.57 -1.96
N TYR A 48 7.86 -21.33 -1.62
CA TYR A 48 6.92 -20.21 -1.58
C TYR A 48 6.64 -19.74 -3.00
N ASP A 49 5.78 -20.48 -3.67
CA ASP A 49 5.54 -20.40 -5.10
C ASP A 49 4.57 -19.29 -5.51
N MET A 50 3.87 -18.69 -4.56
CA MET A 50 2.89 -17.63 -4.82
C MET A 50 3.21 -16.35 -4.05
N LEU A 51 3.27 -15.22 -4.74
CA LEU A 51 3.13 -13.89 -4.13
C LEU A 51 1.63 -13.64 -3.95
N VAL A 52 1.19 -13.58 -2.71
CA VAL A 52 -0.22 -13.35 -2.37
C VAL A 52 -0.54 -11.88 -2.41
N ASP A 53 0.38 -11.05 -1.89
CA ASP A 53 0.21 -9.61 -1.80
C ASP A 53 1.57 -8.92 -1.70
N LEU A 54 1.64 -7.70 -2.22
CA LEU A 54 2.74 -6.77 -2.00
C LEU A 54 2.12 -5.39 -1.79
N THR A 55 2.39 -4.79 -0.66
CA THR A 55 1.88 -3.48 -0.29
C THR A 55 2.92 -2.64 0.42
N ALA A 56 2.58 -1.42 0.77
CA ALA A 56 3.46 -0.53 1.51
C ALA A 56 2.78 0.04 2.76
N ILE A 57 3.60 0.45 3.71
CA ILE A 57 3.20 1.16 4.92
C ILE A 57 3.88 2.52 4.91
N ASP A 58 3.12 3.58 5.06
CA ASP A 58 3.62 4.91 5.40
C ASP A 58 3.47 5.13 6.91
N TRP A 59 4.58 5.32 7.60
CA TRP A 59 4.65 5.57 9.05
C TRP A 59 4.45 7.04 9.41
N ALA A 60 4.08 7.88 8.44
CA ALA A 60 3.92 9.32 8.50
C ALA A 60 5.24 10.13 8.49
N GLU A 61 5.10 11.43 8.33
CA GLU A 61 6.22 12.37 8.41
C GLU A 61 6.91 12.29 9.77
N GLY A 62 8.23 12.36 9.75
CA GLY A 62 9.07 12.26 10.95
C GLY A 62 9.43 10.83 11.36
N ALA A 63 8.79 9.80 10.80
CA ALA A 63 9.28 8.43 10.96
C ALA A 63 10.55 8.22 10.10
N SER A 64 11.50 7.46 10.62
CA SER A 64 12.70 7.08 9.87
C SER A 64 13.07 5.63 10.18
N PRO A 65 13.01 4.73 9.21
CA PRO A 65 12.54 4.93 7.83
C PRO A 65 11.02 5.18 7.77
N ARG A 66 10.59 6.02 6.84
CA ARG A 66 9.17 6.36 6.66
C ARG A 66 8.38 5.25 5.95
N PHE A 67 8.95 4.67 4.91
CA PHE A 67 8.24 3.70 4.09
C PHE A 67 8.78 2.28 4.28
N THR A 68 7.86 1.33 4.44
CA THR A 68 8.15 -0.10 4.50
C THR A 68 7.34 -0.83 3.43
N VAL A 69 8.01 -1.59 2.56
CA VAL A 69 7.35 -2.50 1.62
C VAL A 69 7.20 -3.87 2.27
N VAL A 70 6.03 -4.47 2.14
CA VAL A 70 5.67 -5.76 2.75
C VAL A 70 5.25 -6.74 1.67
N TYR A 71 5.85 -7.92 1.69
CA TYR A 71 5.55 -9.02 0.79
C TYR A 71 4.90 -10.15 1.59
N HIS A 72 3.77 -10.66 1.13
CA HIS A 72 3.15 -11.87 1.63
C HIS A 72 3.31 -12.98 0.60
N VAL A 73 4.00 -14.03 0.99
CA VAL A 73 4.24 -15.19 0.12
C VAL A 73 3.62 -16.44 0.70
N LEU A 74 3.20 -17.34 -0.17
CA LEU A 74 2.54 -18.59 0.19
C LEU A 74 3.25 -19.77 -0.47
N ALA A 75 3.55 -20.78 0.34
CA ALA A 75 3.90 -22.10 -0.13
C ALA A 75 2.59 -22.89 -0.33
N THR A 76 2.07 -22.93 -1.57
CA THR A 76 0.74 -23.49 -1.85
C THR A 76 0.64 -24.96 -1.47
N ALA A 77 1.67 -25.76 -1.71
CA ALA A 77 1.72 -27.17 -1.35
C ALA A 77 1.66 -27.43 0.18
N LYS A 78 2.06 -26.45 1.00
CA LYS A 78 2.13 -26.57 2.47
C LYS A 78 1.03 -25.76 3.16
N GLY A 79 0.33 -24.86 2.46
CA GLY A 79 -0.58 -23.88 3.03
C GLY A 79 0.13 -22.92 4.02
N ALA A 80 1.43 -22.69 3.82
CA ALA A 80 2.25 -21.92 4.74
C ALA A 80 2.50 -20.51 4.21
N TYR A 81 2.05 -19.50 4.97
CA TYR A 81 2.30 -18.09 4.68
C TYR A 81 3.59 -17.61 5.32
N PHE A 82 4.22 -16.62 4.70
CA PHE A 82 5.38 -15.93 5.24
C PHE A 82 5.36 -14.45 4.85
N ARG A 83 5.75 -13.58 5.79
CA ARG A 83 5.80 -12.13 5.59
C ARG A 83 7.25 -11.64 5.56
N VAL A 84 7.61 -10.90 4.51
CA VAL A 84 8.88 -10.21 4.40
C VAL A 84 8.63 -8.72 4.38
N ALA A 85 9.33 -7.96 5.19
CA ALA A 85 9.26 -6.50 5.19
C ALA A 85 10.64 -5.90 4.91
N THR A 86 10.69 -4.86 4.11
CA THR A 86 11.90 -4.11 3.82
C THR A 86 11.63 -2.61 3.88
N ASN A 87 12.56 -1.86 4.43
CA ASN A 87 12.44 -0.42 4.56
C ASN A 87 13.09 0.28 3.37
N CYS A 88 12.44 1.34 2.86
CA CYS A 88 13.08 2.27 1.94
C CYS A 88 14.10 3.12 2.70
N LEU A 89 15.30 3.28 2.15
CA LEU A 89 16.39 4.01 2.83
C LEU A 89 16.31 5.54 2.65
N ASN A 90 15.62 5.99 1.62
CA ASN A 90 15.50 7.41 1.31
C ASN A 90 14.02 7.81 1.30
N ASP A 91 13.60 8.56 2.29
CA ASP A 91 12.20 8.98 2.44
C ASP A 91 11.76 10.02 1.38
N ALA A 92 12.71 10.79 0.84
CA ALA A 92 12.42 11.76 -0.23
C ALA A 92 12.26 11.10 -1.61
N ALA A 93 12.97 10.00 -1.84
CA ALA A 93 12.89 9.19 -3.06
C ALA A 93 12.87 7.70 -2.68
N PRO A 94 11.75 7.20 -2.12
CA PRO A 94 11.68 5.84 -1.64
C PRO A 94 11.80 4.84 -2.80
N ALA A 95 12.69 3.87 -2.66
CA ALA A 95 12.94 2.87 -3.69
C ALA A 95 13.26 1.50 -3.09
N VAL A 96 12.84 0.45 -3.80
CA VAL A 96 13.20 -0.95 -3.56
C VAL A 96 13.38 -1.68 -4.88
N PRO A 97 14.16 -2.76 -4.93
CA PRO A 97 14.28 -3.57 -6.15
C PRO A 97 12.96 -4.30 -6.47
N SER A 98 12.63 -4.41 -7.77
CA SER A 98 11.44 -5.11 -8.26
C SER A 98 11.51 -6.63 -8.07
N ALA A 99 10.40 -7.23 -7.64
CA ALA A 99 10.22 -8.68 -7.52
C ALA A 99 9.53 -9.32 -8.75
N VAL A 100 9.25 -8.58 -9.81
CA VAL A 100 8.55 -9.06 -11.03
C VAL A 100 9.25 -10.27 -11.65
N GLN A 101 10.58 -10.31 -11.62
CA GLN A 101 11.37 -11.45 -12.14
C GLN A 101 11.22 -12.73 -11.30
N ILE A 102 10.72 -12.61 -10.07
CA ILE A 102 10.49 -13.74 -9.17
C ILE A 102 9.05 -14.23 -9.29
N TRP A 103 8.11 -13.29 -9.23
CA TRP A 103 6.67 -13.51 -9.39
C TRP A 103 6.09 -12.47 -10.36
N PRO A 104 5.68 -12.87 -11.56
CA PRO A 104 5.11 -11.92 -12.54
C PRO A 104 3.91 -11.11 -12.01
N GLY A 105 3.15 -11.67 -11.06
CA GLY A 105 2.04 -10.97 -10.40
C GLY A 105 2.47 -9.73 -9.60
N ALA A 106 3.73 -9.64 -9.19
CA ALA A 106 4.27 -8.46 -8.51
C ALA A 106 4.13 -7.17 -9.35
N ASN A 107 4.08 -7.30 -10.68
CA ASN A 107 3.91 -6.16 -11.59
C ASN A 107 2.74 -5.25 -11.17
N TRP A 108 1.58 -5.84 -10.87
CA TRP A 108 0.38 -5.09 -10.52
C TRP A 108 0.49 -4.44 -9.13
N HIS A 109 0.98 -5.17 -8.16
CA HIS A 109 1.14 -4.69 -6.79
C HIS A 109 2.21 -3.60 -6.68
N GLU A 110 3.32 -3.73 -7.41
CA GLU A 110 4.38 -2.73 -7.44
C GLU A 110 3.90 -1.42 -8.08
N ARG A 111 3.11 -1.51 -9.14
CA ARG A 111 2.46 -0.33 -9.75
C ARG A 111 1.46 0.33 -8.81
N GLU A 112 0.70 -0.45 -8.03
CA GLU A 112 -0.18 0.09 -7.00
C GLU A 112 0.61 0.81 -5.90
N CYS A 113 1.67 0.21 -5.38
CA CYS A 113 2.55 0.87 -4.40
C CYS A 113 3.19 2.15 -4.96
N TYR A 114 3.62 2.13 -6.21
CA TYR A 114 4.10 3.34 -6.89
C TYR A 114 2.99 4.40 -6.99
N ASP A 115 1.81 4.02 -7.44
CA ASP A 115 0.69 4.93 -7.64
C ASP A 115 0.19 5.56 -6.34
N MET A 116 0.11 4.77 -5.29
CA MET A 116 -0.47 5.19 -4.01
C MET A 116 0.53 5.86 -3.06
N PHE A 117 1.81 5.46 -3.09
CA PHE A 117 2.83 5.93 -2.14
C PHE A 117 4.02 6.64 -2.81
N GLY A 118 4.22 6.48 -4.11
CA GLY A 118 5.37 7.04 -4.84
C GLY A 118 6.66 6.24 -4.65
N ILE A 119 6.57 4.96 -4.26
CA ILE A 119 7.73 4.09 -4.09
C ILE A 119 8.18 3.61 -5.47
N GLN A 120 9.46 3.79 -5.79
CA GLN A 120 10.07 3.32 -7.02
C GLN A 120 10.45 1.83 -6.89
N PHE A 121 10.16 1.03 -7.92
CA PHE A 121 10.57 -0.36 -7.99
C PHE A 121 11.65 -0.50 -9.07
N GLU A 122 12.91 -0.55 -8.64
CA GLU A 122 14.06 -0.59 -9.53
C GLU A 122 14.07 -1.88 -10.36
N GLY A 123 14.16 -1.75 -11.68
CA GLY A 123 14.11 -2.88 -12.60
C GLY A 123 12.70 -3.38 -12.94
N HIS A 124 11.65 -2.66 -12.51
CA HIS A 124 10.30 -2.93 -12.98
C HIS A 124 10.18 -2.65 -14.49
N PRO A 125 9.55 -3.53 -15.27
CA PRO A 125 9.52 -3.40 -16.74
C PRO A 125 8.68 -2.22 -17.26
N ASP A 126 7.64 -1.81 -16.52
CA ASP A 126 6.71 -0.75 -16.94
C ASP A 126 6.05 -0.11 -15.71
N LEU A 127 6.83 0.68 -14.96
CA LEU A 127 6.36 1.32 -13.73
C LEU A 127 5.57 2.59 -14.04
N ARG A 128 4.25 2.45 -14.09
CA ARG A 128 3.30 3.53 -14.34
C ARG A 128 2.09 3.40 -13.41
N ARG A 129 1.33 4.46 -13.29
CA ARG A 129 0.09 4.46 -12.47
C ARG A 129 -0.89 3.39 -12.95
N ILE A 130 -1.74 2.92 -12.04
CA ILE A 130 -2.72 1.86 -12.32
C ILE A 130 -4.12 2.20 -11.82
N LEU A 131 -4.23 2.92 -10.71
CA LEU A 131 -5.50 3.32 -10.09
C LEU A 131 -5.85 4.76 -10.39
N MET A 132 -4.85 5.65 -10.32
CA MET A 132 -5.03 7.06 -10.67
C MET A 132 -4.72 7.28 -12.14
N TRP A 133 -5.24 8.36 -12.70
CA TRP A 133 -4.95 8.74 -14.09
C TRP A 133 -3.50 9.20 -14.28
N ASP A 134 -3.03 9.13 -15.50
CA ASP A 134 -1.70 9.62 -15.87
C ASP A 134 -1.58 11.13 -15.57
N GLY A 135 -0.47 11.51 -14.93
CA GLY A 135 -0.26 12.89 -14.51
C GLY A 135 -0.94 13.31 -13.21
N TYR A 136 -1.64 12.40 -12.49
CA TYR A 136 -2.14 12.72 -11.15
C TYR A 136 -1.01 13.16 -10.23
N PRO A 137 -1.09 14.35 -9.60
CA PRO A 137 0.08 14.96 -8.96
C PRO A 137 0.36 14.46 -7.53
N TYR A 138 -0.48 13.61 -6.98
CA TYR A 138 -0.42 13.20 -5.58
C TYR A 138 -0.28 11.70 -5.42
N PHE A 139 -0.03 11.27 -4.16
CA PHE A 139 0.01 9.88 -3.72
C PHE A 139 -1.04 9.65 -2.63
N PRO A 140 -2.23 9.11 -2.97
CA PRO A 140 -3.41 9.15 -2.12
C PRO A 140 -3.32 8.39 -0.80
N LEU A 141 -2.40 7.42 -0.67
CA LEU A 141 -2.24 6.66 0.58
C LEU A 141 -1.12 7.18 1.48
N ARG A 142 -0.45 8.27 1.10
CA ARG A 142 0.45 8.96 2.03
C ARG A 142 -0.36 9.61 3.15
N LYS A 143 0.20 9.59 4.37
CA LYS A 143 -0.50 10.08 5.57
C LYS A 143 -0.80 11.57 5.54
N GLU A 144 -0.03 12.38 4.81
CA GLU A 144 -0.30 13.80 4.59
C GLU A 144 -1.42 14.06 3.59
N PHE A 145 -1.82 13.05 2.79
CA PHE A 145 -2.91 13.24 1.84
C PHE A 145 -4.25 13.24 2.59
N PRO A 146 -5.09 14.28 2.46
CA PRO A 146 -6.33 14.37 3.20
C PRO A 146 -7.34 13.32 2.76
N LEU A 147 -8.08 12.75 3.72
CA LEU A 147 -9.10 11.73 3.45
C LEU A 147 -10.20 12.23 2.49
N ALA A 148 -10.49 13.52 2.53
CA ALA A 148 -11.43 14.15 1.62
C ALA A 148 -10.93 14.28 0.18
N GLY A 149 -9.62 14.03 -0.04
CA GLY A 149 -8.97 14.27 -1.32
C GLY A 149 -8.58 15.75 -1.52
N ILE A 150 -8.00 16.02 -2.68
CA ILE A 150 -7.58 17.37 -3.08
C ILE A 150 -8.26 17.70 -4.39
N GLU A 151 -8.75 18.92 -4.52
CA GLU A 151 -9.34 19.41 -5.77
C GLU A 151 -8.28 19.43 -6.87
N THR A 152 -8.57 18.74 -7.97
CA THR A 152 -7.65 18.63 -9.12
C THR A 152 -8.39 18.85 -10.42
N VAL A 153 -7.66 19.29 -11.45
CA VAL A 153 -8.18 19.38 -12.80
C VAL A 153 -8.37 17.95 -13.36
N LEU A 154 -9.43 17.75 -14.14
CA LEU A 154 -9.63 16.49 -14.85
C LEU A 154 -8.50 16.23 -15.85
N PRO A 155 -8.15 14.95 -16.10
CA PRO A 155 -7.08 14.60 -17.04
C PRO A 155 -7.34 15.05 -18.48
N ASP A 156 -8.60 15.10 -18.88
CA ASP A 156 -9.00 15.65 -20.18
C ASP A 156 -9.33 17.14 -20.01
N VAL A 157 -8.38 17.96 -20.40
CA VAL A 157 -8.46 19.43 -20.27
C VAL A 157 -9.56 20.03 -21.17
N GLU A 158 -9.82 19.44 -22.33
CA GLU A 158 -10.84 19.92 -23.25
C GLU A 158 -12.23 19.64 -22.70
N ILE A 159 -12.48 18.41 -22.24
CA ILE A 159 -13.75 18.04 -21.58
C ILE A 159 -13.95 18.87 -20.31
N ALA A 160 -12.92 19.04 -19.49
CA ALA A 160 -13.00 19.85 -18.29
C ALA A 160 -13.36 21.32 -18.58
N ALA A 161 -12.79 21.88 -19.63
CA ALA A 161 -13.07 23.25 -20.07
C ALA A 161 -14.51 23.41 -20.61
N GLU A 162 -14.98 22.45 -21.40
CA GLU A 162 -16.32 22.45 -22.00
C GLU A 162 -17.40 22.24 -20.96
N THR A 163 -17.27 21.22 -20.11
CA THR A 163 -18.27 20.85 -19.11
C THR A 163 -18.17 21.65 -17.82
N LYS A 164 -17.06 22.39 -17.62
CA LYS A 164 -16.72 23.10 -16.37
C LYS A 164 -16.70 22.18 -15.14
N THR A 165 -16.37 20.93 -15.36
CA THR A 165 -16.23 19.93 -14.30
C THR A 165 -14.80 19.86 -13.78
N LYS A 166 -14.65 19.47 -12.53
CA LYS A 166 -13.37 19.24 -11.84
C LYS A 166 -13.55 18.15 -10.78
N VAL A 167 -12.45 17.55 -10.37
CA VAL A 167 -12.46 16.68 -9.20
C VAL A 167 -12.59 17.56 -7.97
N ILE A 168 -13.66 17.38 -7.22
CA ILE A 168 -13.95 18.12 -5.99
C ILE A 168 -13.62 17.23 -4.79
N ALA A 169 -12.90 17.79 -3.83
CA ALA A 169 -12.65 17.12 -2.57
C ALA A 169 -13.98 16.82 -1.85
N ALA A 170 -14.10 15.64 -1.24
CA ALA A 170 -15.26 15.32 -0.43
C ALA A 170 -15.31 16.25 0.80
N PRO A 171 -16.52 16.68 1.25
CA PRO A 171 -16.61 17.50 2.44
C PRO A 171 -16.13 16.70 3.67
N MET A 172 -15.25 17.31 4.47
CA MET A 172 -14.72 16.67 5.68
C MET A 172 -15.79 16.50 6.75
N ALA A 173 -16.69 17.48 6.88
CA ALA A 173 -17.84 17.36 7.77
C ALA A 173 -18.86 16.41 7.14
N GLY A 174 -19.14 15.31 7.82
CA GLY A 174 -20.08 14.30 7.33
C GLY A 174 -19.46 13.15 6.54
N GLY A 175 -18.16 13.09 6.42
CA GLY A 175 -17.47 11.92 5.87
C GLY A 175 -17.63 10.70 6.77
N PRO A 176 -17.66 9.48 6.21
CA PRO A 176 -17.97 8.26 6.97
C PRO A 176 -16.94 7.91 8.05
N PHE A 177 -15.78 8.56 8.07
CA PHE A 177 -14.65 8.21 8.94
C PHE A 177 -14.10 9.38 9.75
N VAL A 178 -14.74 10.57 9.69
CA VAL A 178 -14.22 11.76 10.37
C VAL A 178 -15.32 12.35 11.26
N ALA A 179 -15.11 12.30 12.57
CA ALA A 179 -15.86 13.08 13.52
C ALA A 179 -15.36 14.52 13.57
N SER A 180 -16.22 15.47 13.86
CA SER A 180 -15.87 16.90 13.96
C SER A 180 -14.81 17.20 15.04
N SER A 181 -14.68 16.33 16.04
CA SER A 181 -13.69 16.40 17.13
C SER A 181 -12.43 15.55 16.90
N GLY A 182 -12.35 14.82 15.79
CA GLY A 182 -11.30 13.82 15.57
C GLY A 182 -11.55 12.50 16.32
N GLU A 183 -12.60 12.42 17.13
CA GLU A 183 -13.04 11.22 17.83
C GLU A 183 -14.41 10.79 17.30
N MET A 184 -14.54 9.51 16.93
CA MET A 184 -15.82 8.95 16.52
C MET A 184 -16.70 8.72 17.75
N ASN A 185 -17.83 9.39 17.85
CA ASN A 185 -18.84 9.08 18.84
C ASN A 185 -20.12 8.53 18.18
N LEU A 186 -21.00 7.89 18.97
CA LEU A 186 -22.21 7.24 18.46
C LEU A 186 -23.19 8.22 17.81
N THR A 187 -23.16 9.50 18.19
CA THR A 187 -24.07 10.52 17.62
C THR A 187 -23.55 11.08 16.30
N GLU A 188 -22.26 10.89 16.02
CA GLU A 188 -21.57 11.30 14.78
C GLU A 188 -21.23 10.11 13.89
N ALA A 189 -21.51 8.88 14.33
CA ALA A 189 -21.20 7.64 13.61
C ALA A 189 -21.97 7.53 12.27
N GLU A 190 -23.06 8.24 12.12
CA GLU A 190 -23.80 8.34 10.86
C GLU A 190 -23.75 9.78 10.29
N PRO A 191 -22.66 10.17 9.68
CA PRO A 191 -22.50 11.50 9.09
C PRO A 191 -23.59 11.80 8.07
N ARG A 192 -24.07 10.78 7.34
CA ARG A 192 -25.19 10.88 6.42
C ARG A 192 -26.47 11.41 7.05
N ALA A 193 -26.61 11.18 8.35
CA ALA A 193 -27.75 11.68 9.08
C ALA A 193 -27.74 13.21 9.26
N LYS A 194 -26.62 13.88 9.11
CA LYS A 194 -26.45 15.32 9.37
C LYS A 194 -25.89 16.09 8.17
N ASP A 195 -25.28 15.40 7.22
CA ASP A 195 -24.64 16.02 6.07
C ASP A 195 -25.60 16.12 4.88
N GLU A 196 -26.03 17.33 4.58
CA GLU A 196 -26.92 17.61 3.46
C GLU A 196 -26.27 17.36 2.09
N SER A 197 -24.95 17.30 2.03
CA SER A 197 -24.21 16.97 0.80
C SER A 197 -24.31 15.49 0.45
N TRP A 198 -24.69 14.63 1.40
CA TRP A 198 -24.76 13.20 1.20
C TRP A 198 -26.09 12.80 0.51
N ASN A 199 -25.98 12.24 -0.68
CA ASN A 199 -27.12 11.96 -1.56
C ASN A 199 -28.17 10.98 -1.00
N GLU A 200 -27.83 10.16 -0.02
CA GLU A 200 -28.77 9.18 0.54
C GLU A 200 -29.89 9.79 1.40
N ARG A 201 -29.75 11.05 1.75
CA ARG A 201 -30.79 11.81 2.46
C ARG A 201 -31.74 12.57 1.57
N LYS A 202 -31.41 12.74 0.31
CA LYS A 202 -32.32 13.33 -0.64
C LYS A 202 -33.48 12.35 -0.82
N GLU A 203 -34.67 12.82 -0.66
CA GLU A 203 -35.86 12.06 -1.01
C GLU A 203 -35.70 11.51 -2.41
N LYS A 204 -35.88 10.21 -2.56
CA LYS A 204 -35.88 9.62 -3.87
C LYS A 204 -37.01 10.24 -4.65
N PRO A 205 -36.78 10.73 -5.87
CA PRO A 205 -37.90 11.16 -6.71
C PRO A 205 -38.87 9.99 -6.82
N GLU A 206 -40.17 10.27 -6.61
CA GLU A 206 -41.26 9.33 -6.79
C GLU A 206 -41.32 8.76 -8.20
#